data_0a050e68b5c5ec14ad8f4271f9207f85
#
_entry.id   0a050e68b5c5ec14ad8f4271f9207f85
#
_cell.length_a   1.000
_cell.length_b   1.000
_cell.length_c   1.000
_cell.angle_alpha   90.00
_cell.angle_beta   90.00
_cell.angle_gamma   90.00
#
_symmetry.space_group_name_H-M   'P 1'
#
loop_
_entity.id
_entity.type
_entity.pdbx_description
1 polymer ?
#
loop_
_entity_poly.entity_id
_entity_poly.type
_entity_poly.pdbx_seq_one_letter_code
_entity_poly.pdbx_strand_id
1 'polypeptide(L)'
;MKNPVLIHKHLIIRAEANRVPTDEEQLQHWMREFIDSIDMKILMGPYVKYCKMEGNRGITGIAVIETSHIAIHVWDEPNPALMQIDVYSCAEFDPYVIADKIKNDFDVVKLDYKYLNRETGLKPIRLKK
;
A
#
# COMPACT_ATOMS: atom_id res chain seq x y z
N MET A 1 -7.56 -23.49 22.94
CA MET A 1 -7.88 -23.20 21.54
C MET A 1 -7.98 -21.70 21.34
N LYS A 2 -7.25 -21.18 20.37
CA LYS A 2 -7.32 -19.75 20.07
C LYS A 2 -8.58 -19.44 19.28
N ASN A 3 -9.18 -18.28 19.56
CA ASN A 3 -10.31 -17.79 18.77
C ASN A 3 -9.85 -17.47 17.35
N PRO A 4 -10.71 -17.65 16.35
CA PRO A 4 -10.39 -17.24 15.01
C PRO A 4 -10.16 -15.73 14.93
N VAL A 5 -9.34 -15.31 13.95
CA VAL A 5 -9.12 -13.89 13.70
C VAL A 5 -10.41 -13.29 13.14
N LEU A 6 -10.91 -12.24 13.78
CA LEU A 6 -12.15 -11.58 13.40
C LEU A 6 -11.93 -10.17 12.87
N ILE A 7 -10.68 -9.74 12.75
CA ILE A 7 -10.34 -8.41 12.24
C ILE A 7 -9.86 -8.57 10.80
N HIS A 8 -10.51 -7.87 9.87
CA HIS A 8 -10.15 -7.88 8.46
C HIS A 8 -10.40 -6.47 7.92
N LYS A 9 -9.32 -5.73 7.76
CA LYS A 9 -9.39 -4.34 7.29
C LYS A 9 -8.58 -4.17 6.01
N HIS A 10 -9.09 -3.38 5.11
CA HIS A 10 -8.44 -3.12 3.82
C HIS A 10 -8.41 -1.63 3.56
N LEU A 11 -7.20 -1.07 3.52
CA LEU A 11 -6.97 0.32 3.15
C LEU A 11 -6.60 0.37 1.67
N ILE A 12 -7.36 1.13 0.90
CA ILE A 12 -7.15 1.30 -0.53
C ILE A 12 -6.84 2.78 -0.77
N ILE A 13 -5.72 3.06 -1.43
CA ILE A 13 -5.25 4.43 -1.66
C ILE A 13 -5.02 4.66 -3.14
N ARG A 14 -5.49 5.82 -3.63
CA ARG A 14 -5.09 6.38 -4.92
C ARG A 14 -4.39 7.70 -4.66
N ALA A 15 -3.19 7.87 -5.19
CA ALA A 15 -2.40 9.07 -4.95
C ALA A 15 -1.77 9.59 -6.23
N GLU A 16 -1.61 10.93 -6.30
CA GLU A 16 -0.81 11.59 -7.31
C GLU A 16 0.42 12.16 -6.61
N ALA A 17 1.60 11.81 -7.08
CA ALA A 17 2.84 12.05 -6.35
C ALA A 17 3.94 12.60 -7.25
N ASN A 18 4.76 13.49 -6.68
CA ASN A 18 5.87 14.09 -7.41
C ASN A 18 7.15 13.26 -7.32
N ARG A 19 7.27 12.39 -6.33
CA ARG A 19 8.50 11.63 -6.09
C ARG A 19 8.17 10.15 -5.89
N VAL A 20 8.27 9.38 -6.96
CA VAL A 20 7.93 7.96 -6.94
C VAL A 20 9.16 7.11 -7.21
N PRO A 21 9.20 5.87 -6.70
CA PRO A 21 10.27 4.96 -7.04
C PRO A 21 10.20 4.60 -8.53
N THR A 22 11.37 4.55 -9.16
CA THR A 22 11.49 4.24 -10.59
C THR A 22 12.37 3.04 -10.88
N ASP A 23 13.04 2.49 -9.87
CA ASP A 23 13.80 1.25 -10.04
C ASP A 23 13.38 0.21 -8.99
N GLU A 24 13.66 -1.03 -9.33
CA GLU A 24 13.17 -2.18 -8.55
C GLU A 24 13.79 -2.24 -7.16
N GLU A 25 15.07 -1.94 -7.03
CA GLU A 25 15.73 -1.96 -5.72
C GLU A 25 15.18 -0.88 -4.79
N GLN A 26 14.93 0.29 -5.35
CA GLN A 26 14.39 1.42 -4.58
C GLN A 26 13.02 1.07 -3.98
N LEU A 27 12.12 0.50 -4.80
CA LEU A 27 10.79 0.13 -4.30
C LEU A 27 10.87 -1.04 -3.32
N GLN A 28 11.71 -2.05 -3.61
CA GLN A 28 11.87 -3.18 -2.71
C GLN A 28 12.36 -2.73 -1.33
N HIS A 29 13.36 -1.84 -1.30
CA HIS A 29 13.88 -1.30 -0.06
C HIS A 29 12.79 -0.52 0.69
N TRP A 30 12.08 0.36 -0.03
CA TRP A 30 11.02 1.15 0.60
C TRP A 30 9.93 0.25 1.21
N MET A 31 9.53 -0.80 0.51
CA MET A 31 8.50 -1.71 1.01
C MET A 31 8.96 -2.44 2.28
N ARG A 32 10.21 -2.88 2.35
CA ARG A 32 10.76 -3.52 3.55
C ARG A 32 10.72 -2.58 4.74
N GLU A 33 11.19 -1.34 4.54
CA GLU A 33 11.18 -0.32 5.58
C GLU A 33 9.77 0.03 6.02
N PHE A 34 8.87 0.18 5.04
CA PHE A 34 7.48 0.52 5.31
C PHE A 34 6.78 -0.57 6.13
N ILE A 35 6.90 -1.82 5.72
CA ILE A 35 6.26 -2.94 6.41
C ILE A 35 6.79 -3.06 7.85
N ASP A 36 8.08 -2.91 8.03
CA ASP A 36 8.67 -2.92 9.37
C ASP A 36 8.15 -1.76 10.22
N SER A 37 8.02 -0.57 9.63
CA SER A 37 7.58 0.64 10.35
C SER A 37 6.13 0.58 10.84
N ILE A 38 5.31 -0.28 10.25
CA ILE A 38 3.92 -0.47 10.68
C ILE A 38 3.74 -1.77 11.49
N ASP A 39 4.84 -2.29 12.01
CA ASP A 39 4.89 -3.49 12.89
C ASP A 39 4.31 -4.74 12.22
N MET A 40 4.54 -4.89 10.94
CA MET A 40 4.16 -6.09 10.20
C MET A 40 5.38 -6.88 9.79
N LYS A 41 5.20 -8.18 9.55
CA LYS A 41 6.30 -9.09 9.19
C LYS A 41 6.08 -9.68 7.81
N ILE A 42 7.14 -9.71 7.02
CA ILE A 42 7.11 -10.25 5.67
C ILE A 42 7.23 -11.78 5.72
N LEU A 43 6.33 -12.47 5.02
CA LEU A 43 6.45 -13.90 4.76
C LEU A 43 7.15 -14.17 3.43
N MET A 44 6.79 -13.41 2.40
CA MET A 44 7.36 -13.56 1.06
C MET A 44 7.48 -12.20 0.40
N GLY A 45 8.56 -12.01 -0.34
CA GLY A 45 8.82 -10.76 -1.05
C GLY A 45 9.58 -9.75 -0.22
N PRO A 46 9.48 -8.45 -0.52
CA PRO A 46 8.69 -7.90 -1.63
C PRO A 46 9.21 -8.34 -3.00
N TYR A 47 8.29 -8.68 -3.88
CA TYR A 47 8.60 -8.93 -5.29
C TYR A 47 8.28 -7.67 -6.07
N VAL A 48 9.23 -7.20 -6.85
CA VAL A 48 9.11 -5.92 -7.54
C VAL A 48 9.49 -6.10 -9.00
N LYS A 49 8.70 -5.52 -9.89
CA LYS A 49 8.98 -5.59 -11.33
C LYS A 49 8.57 -4.29 -12.01
N TYR A 50 9.45 -3.81 -12.89
CA TYR A 50 9.16 -2.67 -13.74
C TYR A 50 8.52 -3.14 -15.04
N CYS A 51 7.40 -2.50 -15.41
CA CYS A 51 6.70 -2.75 -16.67
C CYS A 51 7.08 -1.69 -17.68
N LYS A 52 7.59 -2.11 -18.85
CA LYS A 52 8.02 -1.20 -19.92
C LYS A 52 6.97 -1.05 -21.02
N MET A 53 5.79 -1.63 -20.83
CA MET A 53 4.72 -1.55 -21.82
C MET A 53 4.25 -0.10 -22.00
N GLU A 54 4.31 0.40 -23.24
CA GLU A 54 3.85 1.75 -23.55
C GLU A 54 2.38 1.92 -23.14
N GLY A 55 2.08 3.04 -22.47
CA GLY A 55 0.75 3.29 -21.91
C GLY A 55 0.52 2.68 -20.53
N ASN A 56 1.43 1.82 -20.07
CA ASN A 56 1.33 1.17 -18.77
C ASN A 56 2.69 1.10 -18.07
N ARG A 57 3.55 2.08 -18.33
CA ARG A 57 4.89 2.09 -17.73
C ARG A 57 4.83 2.38 -16.26
N GLY A 58 5.58 1.61 -15.52
CA GLY A 58 5.71 1.83 -14.09
C GLY A 58 6.16 0.58 -13.36
N ILE A 59 6.14 0.67 -12.04
CA ILE A 59 6.69 -0.36 -11.19
C ILE A 59 5.61 -0.91 -10.27
N THR A 60 5.64 -2.22 -10.05
CA THR A 60 4.73 -2.89 -9.13
C THR A 60 5.53 -3.64 -8.09
N GLY A 61 5.12 -3.51 -6.83
CA GLY A 61 5.66 -4.30 -5.74
C GLY A 61 4.55 -5.00 -4.98
N ILE A 62 4.80 -6.23 -4.58
CA ILE A 62 3.84 -7.00 -3.77
C ILE A 62 4.59 -7.78 -2.70
N ALA A 63 4.02 -7.80 -1.50
CA ALA A 63 4.55 -8.57 -0.38
C ALA A 63 3.44 -9.36 0.28
N VAL A 64 3.73 -10.62 0.58
CA VAL A 64 2.88 -11.41 1.48
C VAL A 64 3.39 -11.17 2.88
N ILE A 65 2.52 -10.72 3.75
CA ILE A 65 2.84 -10.48 5.16
C ILE A 65 2.14 -11.53 6.02
N GLU A 66 2.57 -11.68 7.27
CA GLU A 66 1.97 -12.68 8.17
C GLU A 66 0.46 -12.47 8.33
N THR A 67 -0.01 -11.23 8.18
CA THR A 67 -1.40 -10.87 8.39
C THR A 67 -2.12 -10.49 7.10
N SER A 68 -1.65 -10.81 5.94
CA SER A 68 -2.27 -10.83 4.63
C SER A 68 -1.35 -10.30 3.51
N HIS A 69 -1.54 -9.08 2.98
CA HIS A 69 -0.68 -8.62 1.88
C HIS A 69 -0.67 -7.10 1.75
N ILE A 70 0.39 -6.63 1.08
CA ILE A 70 0.54 -5.21 0.70
C ILE A 70 0.96 -5.16 -0.77
N ALA A 71 0.30 -4.32 -1.56
CA ALA A 71 0.64 -4.13 -2.96
C ALA A 71 0.75 -2.64 -3.29
N ILE A 72 1.71 -2.31 -4.15
CA ILE A 72 1.93 -0.95 -4.64
C ILE A 72 2.08 -0.98 -6.15
N HIS A 73 1.35 -0.10 -6.82
CA HIS A 73 1.45 0.09 -8.26
C HIS A 73 1.78 1.56 -8.52
N VAL A 74 2.78 1.79 -9.37
CA VAL A 74 3.19 3.15 -9.77
C VAL A 74 3.15 3.23 -11.28
N TRP A 75 2.51 4.26 -11.81
CA TRP A 75 2.56 4.62 -13.24
C TRP A 75 3.35 5.92 -13.34
N ASP A 76 4.47 5.90 -14.05
CA ASP A 76 5.39 7.02 -14.09
C ASP A 76 5.27 7.88 -15.36
N GLU A 77 4.41 7.51 -16.30
CA GLU A 77 4.16 8.33 -17.49
C GLU A 77 3.36 9.60 -17.17
N PRO A 78 2.33 9.57 -16.31
CA PRO A 78 1.65 10.81 -15.91
C PRO A 78 2.57 11.68 -15.06
N ASN A 79 2.32 12.99 -15.09
CA ASN A 79 3.03 13.95 -14.24
C ASN A 79 2.00 14.89 -13.59
N PRO A 80 1.76 14.83 -12.27
CA PRO A 80 2.42 13.92 -11.30
C PRO A 80 2.11 12.46 -11.56
N ALA A 81 2.98 11.59 -11.06
CA ALA A 81 2.83 10.15 -11.23
C ALA A 81 1.61 9.63 -10.48
N LEU A 82 1.04 8.55 -10.97
CA LEU A 82 -0.10 7.90 -10.33
C LEU A 82 0.38 6.72 -9.50
N MET A 83 -0.12 6.62 -8.27
CA MET A 83 0.12 5.48 -7.39
C MET A 83 -1.20 4.88 -6.94
N GLN A 84 -1.25 3.55 -6.85
CA GLN A 84 -2.34 2.85 -6.19
C GLN A 84 -1.72 1.86 -5.21
N ILE A 85 -2.19 1.90 -3.97
CA ILE A 85 -1.62 1.13 -2.88
C ILE A 85 -2.76 0.48 -2.13
N ASP A 86 -2.58 -0.79 -1.76
CA ASP A 86 -3.52 -1.41 -0.85
C ASP A 86 -2.79 -2.17 0.26
N VAL A 87 -3.34 -2.05 1.47
CA VAL A 87 -2.89 -2.74 2.66
C VAL A 87 -4.06 -3.53 3.20
N TYR A 88 -4.00 -4.84 3.09
CA TYR A 88 -5.01 -5.74 3.64
C TYR A 88 -4.39 -6.51 4.79
N SER A 89 -5.04 -6.44 5.96
CA SER A 89 -4.52 -7.12 7.14
C SER A 89 -5.63 -7.71 7.99
N CYS A 90 -5.35 -8.88 8.55
CA CYS A 90 -6.19 -9.51 9.56
C CYS A 90 -5.76 -9.14 10.98
N ALA A 91 -4.91 -8.12 11.12
CA ALA A 91 -4.53 -7.52 12.39
C ALA A 91 -4.81 -6.02 12.35
N GLU A 92 -4.97 -5.42 13.53
CA GLU A 92 -5.18 -3.97 13.62
C GLU A 92 -4.01 -3.19 13.04
N PHE A 93 -4.33 -2.12 12.33
CA PHE A 93 -3.33 -1.13 11.90
C PHE A 93 -4.00 0.23 11.84
N ASP A 94 -3.17 1.28 11.89
CA ASP A 94 -3.66 2.66 11.86
C ASP A 94 -3.59 3.21 10.44
N PRO A 95 -4.74 3.41 9.76
CA PRO A 95 -4.74 3.92 8.38
C PRO A 95 -4.18 5.34 8.26
N TYR A 96 -4.27 6.15 9.31
CA TYR A 96 -3.70 7.51 9.29
C TYR A 96 -2.18 7.49 9.23
N VAL A 97 -1.55 6.59 10.00
CA VAL A 97 -0.10 6.43 9.99
C VAL A 97 0.39 6.05 8.60
N ILE A 98 -0.32 5.12 7.96
CA ILE A 98 0.02 4.67 6.61
C ILE A 98 -0.16 5.81 5.59
N ALA A 99 -1.28 6.51 5.63
CA ALA A 99 -1.54 7.61 4.70
C ALA A 99 -0.50 8.73 4.85
N ASP A 100 -0.15 9.09 6.09
CA ASP A 100 0.83 10.14 6.33
C ASP A 100 2.23 9.75 5.85
N LYS A 101 2.62 8.50 6.05
CA LYS A 101 3.91 8.01 5.58
C LYS A 101 4.00 8.06 4.05
N ILE A 102 2.95 7.65 3.36
CA ILE A 102 2.89 7.70 1.91
C ILE A 102 2.95 9.15 1.41
N LYS A 103 2.19 10.05 2.04
CA LYS A 103 2.20 11.47 1.68
C LYS A 103 3.61 12.06 1.77
N ASN A 104 4.30 11.77 2.86
CA ASN A 104 5.63 12.33 3.10
C ASN A 104 6.69 11.69 2.21
N ASP A 105 6.69 10.37 2.08
CA ASP A 105 7.75 9.67 1.38
C ASP A 105 7.73 9.90 -0.14
N PHE A 106 6.56 10.15 -0.70
CA PHE A 106 6.40 10.29 -2.15
C PHE A 106 6.00 11.68 -2.63
N ASP A 107 5.98 12.65 -1.72
CA ASP A 107 5.56 14.02 -2.04
C ASP A 107 4.21 14.02 -2.75
N VAL A 108 3.21 13.49 -2.07
CA VAL A 108 1.86 13.34 -2.61
C VAL A 108 1.15 14.68 -2.65
N VAL A 109 0.59 15.02 -3.82
CA VAL A 109 -0.16 16.27 -4.02
C VAL A 109 -1.67 16.05 -3.97
N LYS A 110 -2.13 14.81 -4.19
CA LYS A 110 -3.54 14.45 -4.07
C LYS A 110 -3.65 13.02 -3.59
N LEU A 111 -4.49 12.77 -2.60
CA LEU A 111 -4.69 11.43 -2.04
C LEU A 111 -6.18 11.19 -1.79
N ASP A 112 -6.69 10.11 -2.36
CA ASP A 112 -8.01 9.57 -2.07
C ASP A 112 -7.83 8.20 -1.43
N TYR A 113 -8.68 7.85 -0.46
CA TYR A 113 -8.60 6.56 0.16
C TYR A 113 -9.96 6.07 0.64
N LYS A 114 -10.06 4.74 0.79
CA LYS A 114 -11.16 4.09 1.50
C LYS A 114 -10.59 3.07 2.46
N TYR A 115 -11.20 2.98 3.62
CA TYR A 115 -10.88 2.00 4.64
C TYR A 115 -12.08 1.09 4.78
N LEU A 116 -11.92 -0.19 4.45
CA LEU A 116 -13.02 -1.14 4.35
C LEU A 116 -12.97 -2.16 5.48
N ASN A 117 -14.12 -2.40 6.07
CA ASN A 117 -14.36 -3.55 6.92
C ASN A 117 -14.68 -4.74 6.01
N ARG A 118 -13.84 -5.78 6.03
CA ARG A 118 -14.06 -6.99 5.25
C ARG A 118 -14.55 -8.16 6.10
N GLU A 119 -14.87 -7.88 7.35
CA GLU A 119 -15.38 -8.91 8.26
C GLU A 119 -16.79 -9.34 7.85
N THR A 120 -17.64 -8.36 7.55
CA THR A 120 -18.97 -8.59 6.97
C THR A 120 -19.34 -7.41 6.09
N GLY A 121 -19.97 -7.67 4.94
CA GLY A 121 -20.63 -6.65 4.12
C GLY A 121 -19.75 -5.69 3.35
N LEU A 122 -18.44 -5.79 3.45
CA LEU A 122 -17.49 -4.91 2.74
C LEU A 122 -17.80 -3.42 2.94
N LYS A 123 -18.11 -3.03 4.17
CA LYS A 123 -18.58 -1.67 4.46
C LYS A 123 -17.42 -0.69 4.62
N PRO A 124 -17.51 0.50 4.01
CA PRO A 124 -16.55 1.55 4.29
C PRO A 124 -16.61 1.99 5.76
N ILE A 125 -15.44 2.20 6.34
CA ILE A 125 -15.31 2.79 7.66
C ILE A 125 -14.97 4.25 7.45
N ARG A 126 -15.78 5.14 8.07
CA ARG A 126 -15.54 6.56 7.96
C ARG A 126 -14.37 6.95 8.84
N LEU A 127 -13.35 7.55 8.23
CA LEU A 127 -12.20 8.08 8.96
C LEU A 127 -12.42 9.57 9.21
N LYS A 128 -12.14 9.99 10.44
CA LYS A 128 -12.20 11.41 10.79
C LYS A 128 -10.90 12.08 10.34
N LYS A 129 -11.01 13.25 9.78
CA LYS A 129 -9.84 14.07 9.48
C LYS A 129 -9.32 14.74 10.74
#